data_beab6247fb6ae738cd85ac7a13f072ba
#
_entry.id   beab6247fb6ae738cd85ac7a13f072ba
#
_cell.length_a   1.000
_cell.length_b   1.000
_cell.length_c   1.000
_cell.angle_alpha   90.00
_cell.angle_beta   90.00
_cell.angle_gamma   90.00
#
_symmetry.space_group_name_H-M   'P 1'
#
loop_
_entity.id
_entity.type
_entity.pdbx_description
1 polymer ?
#
loop_
_entity_poly.entity_id
_entity_poly.type
_entity_poly.pdbx_seq_one_letter_code
_entity_poly.pdbx_strand_id
1 'polypeptide(L)'
;MDPYKSRLNRKLRLTIMISLFLLFFIISPIVIMYTAGYRYDFFNHEIKETGVLNIDIKPNDADVFLNDVKLSKKIPIYLPNRAPGNYNIKISKPGYKTWEKEIKIESKKTTYIKNLTLLKDSELKPINVDDTKEKIENFYSSTNGKFIFLLYKDNNIYEIKLFDTEKNSIVPISRFSSETKPKIIWSPFADFALIIKNNNNQSVLEIINTKDLKNSQSFYYNDVENIQWGMSQNTAKIYIQNENKQLLSIENGSEQYITKLKFDNWYVDEKNNIWYWDKSNKEIKSEDEEKTFPIEKNIDKFISINENRIIFQDENTTSVINLKDKENNFENFDTSNILYNRSTSEWLTWSNWEIWSIYSDGSVSMLNRTSKKINIIE
;
A
#
# COMPACT_ATOMS: atom_id res chain seq x y z
N MET A 1 8.93 70.92 -9.24
CA MET A 1 8.88 69.99 -10.33
C MET A 1 7.79 68.96 -10.02
N ASP A 2 6.73 68.96 -10.80
CA ASP A 2 5.58 68.06 -10.58
C ASP A 2 6.00 66.63 -11.04
N PRO A 3 6.13 65.67 -10.14
CA PRO A 3 6.69 64.36 -10.44
C PRO A 3 5.78 63.47 -11.33
N TYR A 4 4.55 63.92 -11.60
CA TYR A 4 3.54 63.13 -12.33
C TYR A 4 3.31 63.57 -13.78
N LYS A 5 4.09 64.49 -14.34
CA LYS A 5 3.93 64.90 -15.72
C LYS A 5 4.48 63.83 -16.65
N SER A 6 3.63 62.90 -17.14
CA SER A 6 4.06 61.88 -18.07
C SER A 6 4.54 62.55 -19.38
N ARG A 7 5.73 62.13 -19.84
CA ARG A 7 6.39 62.67 -21.05
C ARG A 7 5.62 62.33 -22.35
N LEU A 8 4.58 61.50 -22.27
CA LEU A 8 3.79 61.06 -23.43
C LEU A 8 2.57 61.97 -23.66
N ASN A 9 2.38 62.40 -24.91
CA ASN A 9 1.22 63.17 -25.32
C ASN A 9 -0.09 62.40 -25.04
N ARG A 10 -1.16 63.10 -24.64
CA ARG A 10 -2.48 62.54 -24.33
C ARG A 10 -3.02 61.63 -25.45
N LYS A 11 -2.86 62.03 -26.72
CA LYS A 11 -3.26 61.24 -27.87
C LYS A 11 -2.48 59.89 -27.94
N LEU A 12 -1.17 59.96 -27.76
CA LEU A 12 -0.31 58.77 -27.77
C LEU A 12 -0.64 57.78 -26.65
N ARG A 13 -0.91 58.28 -25.43
CA ARG A 13 -1.36 57.43 -24.29
C ARG A 13 -2.67 56.73 -24.59
N LEU A 14 -3.65 57.47 -25.20
CA LEU A 14 -4.93 56.90 -25.55
C LEU A 14 -4.78 55.83 -26.65
N THR A 15 -3.94 56.08 -27.63
CA THR A 15 -3.66 55.09 -28.68
C THR A 15 -3.03 53.83 -28.17
N ILE A 16 -2.02 53.96 -27.26
CA ILE A 16 -1.37 52.81 -26.62
C ILE A 16 -2.40 52.03 -25.77
N MET A 17 -3.25 52.72 -25.00
CA MET A 17 -4.25 52.10 -24.17
C MET A 17 -5.27 51.30 -24.99
N ILE A 18 -5.77 51.89 -26.09
CA ILE A 18 -6.70 51.22 -27.01
C ILE A 18 -6.01 50.05 -27.71
N SER A 19 -4.76 50.21 -28.14
CA SER A 19 -3.98 49.12 -28.75
C SER A 19 -3.79 47.94 -27.82
N LEU A 20 -3.41 48.20 -26.52
CA LEU A 20 -3.27 47.17 -25.52
C LEU A 20 -4.60 46.46 -25.21
N PHE A 21 -5.69 47.25 -25.17
CA PHE A 21 -7.02 46.70 -24.96
C PHE A 21 -7.44 45.76 -26.10
N LEU A 22 -7.26 46.19 -27.37
CA LEU A 22 -7.52 45.35 -28.51
C LEU A 22 -6.62 44.09 -28.55
N LEU A 23 -5.34 44.26 -28.24
CA LEU A 23 -4.39 43.16 -28.15
C LEU A 23 -4.81 42.13 -27.10
N PHE A 24 -5.30 42.55 -25.92
CA PHE A 24 -5.84 41.70 -24.91
C PHE A 24 -6.99 40.84 -25.41
N PHE A 25 -7.96 41.45 -26.14
CA PHE A 25 -9.11 40.69 -26.69
C PHE A 25 -8.73 39.72 -27.80
N ILE A 26 -7.62 39.93 -28.50
CA ILE A 26 -7.10 39.02 -29.51
C ILE A 26 -6.32 37.86 -28.83
N ILE A 27 -5.46 38.15 -27.84
CA ILE A 27 -4.60 37.16 -27.23
C ILE A 27 -5.37 36.29 -26.22
N SER A 28 -6.28 36.88 -25.45
CA SER A 28 -7.01 36.20 -24.38
C SER A 28 -7.73 34.91 -24.82
N PRO A 29 -8.52 34.91 -25.92
CA PRO A 29 -9.16 33.69 -26.44
C PRO A 29 -8.15 32.60 -26.82
N ILE A 30 -7.02 33.01 -27.44
CA ILE A 30 -5.96 32.05 -27.83
C ILE A 30 -5.34 31.39 -26.62
N VAL A 31 -5.05 32.17 -25.56
CA VAL A 31 -4.50 31.64 -24.31
C VAL A 31 -5.51 30.72 -23.64
N ILE A 32 -6.79 31.12 -23.58
CA ILE A 32 -7.85 30.27 -22.98
C ILE A 32 -7.98 28.95 -23.74
N MET A 33 -8.02 29.00 -25.09
CA MET A 33 -8.07 27.77 -25.90
C MET A 33 -6.83 26.89 -25.66
N TYR A 34 -5.64 27.52 -25.59
CA TYR A 34 -4.39 26.80 -25.37
C TYR A 34 -4.38 26.10 -24.00
N THR A 35 -4.80 26.81 -22.96
CA THR A 35 -4.87 26.24 -21.58
C THR A 35 -5.99 25.21 -21.43
N ALA A 36 -7.07 25.33 -22.19
CA ALA A 36 -8.16 24.35 -22.24
C ALA A 36 -7.84 23.09 -23.05
N GLY A 37 -6.59 22.92 -23.54
CA GLY A 37 -6.14 21.71 -24.21
C GLY A 37 -6.45 21.68 -25.73
N TYR A 38 -6.83 22.81 -26.32
CA TYR A 38 -6.96 22.93 -27.77
C TYR A 38 -5.61 23.25 -28.41
N ARG A 39 -5.37 22.67 -29.59
CA ARG A 39 -4.18 22.95 -30.42
C ARG A 39 -4.60 23.17 -31.86
N TYR A 40 -3.96 24.14 -32.48
CA TYR A 40 -4.16 24.39 -33.92
C TYR A 40 -3.28 23.44 -34.73
N ASP A 41 -3.90 22.66 -35.60
CA ASP A 41 -3.20 21.79 -36.55
C ASP A 41 -2.93 22.60 -37.84
N PHE A 42 -1.68 22.98 -38.02
CA PHE A 42 -1.27 23.78 -39.17
C PHE A 42 -1.38 23.06 -40.53
N PHE A 43 -1.38 21.71 -40.53
CA PHE A 43 -1.48 20.93 -41.77
C PHE A 43 -2.92 20.81 -42.24
N ASN A 44 -3.86 20.60 -41.34
CA ASN A 44 -5.26 20.42 -41.67
C ASN A 44 -6.10 21.70 -41.47
N HIS A 45 -5.49 22.78 -40.98
CA HIS A 45 -6.14 24.06 -40.69
C HIS A 45 -7.35 23.95 -39.75
N GLU A 46 -7.28 23.06 -38.75
CA GLU A 46 -8.35 22.82 -37.81
C GLU A 46 -7.87 22.86 -36.35
N ILE A 47 -8.81 23.15 -35.45
CA ILE A 47 -8.53 23.12 -34.00
C ILE A 47 -8.85 21.72 -33.48
N LYS A 48 -7.83 21.05 -32.91
CA LYS A 48 -7.95 19.72 -32.34
C LYS A 48 -7.85 19.76 -30.82
N GLU A 49 -8.65 18.94 -30.19
CA GLU A 49 -8.51 18.68 -28.75
C GLU A 49 -7.33 17.75 -28.52
N THR A 50 -6.65 17.93 -27.39
CA THR A 50 -5.52 17.11 -27.02
C THR A 50 -5.61 16.65 -25.57
N GLY A 51 -5.00 15.52 -25.28
CA GLY A 51 -4.77 15.02 -23.93
C GLY A 51 -3.28 15.00 -23.57
N VAL A 52 -2.99 14.56 -22.37
CA VAL A 52 -1.64 14.43 -21.82
C VAL A 52 -1.43 13.00 -21.37
N LEU A 53 -0.25 12.44 -21.60
CA LEU A 53 0.17 11.16 -21.04
C LEU A 53 1.38 11.39 -20.13
N ASN A 54 1.28 10.88 -18.88
CA ASN A 54 2.34 10.92 -17.88
C ASN A 54 2.66 9.51 -17.45
N ILE A 55 3.95 9.12 -17.58
CA ILE A 55 4.44 7.78 -17.28
C ILE A 55 5.54 7.88 -16.22
N ASP A 56 5.30 7.30 -15.05
CA ASP A 56 6.26 7.20 -13.95
C ASP A 56 6.29 5.76 -13.43
N ILE A 57 7.38 5.05 -13.71
CA ILE A 57 7.51 3.62 -13.51
C ILE A 57 8.89 3.25 -12.95
N LYS A 58 9.00 2.04 -12.41
CA LYS A 58 10.28 1.46 -11.96
C LYS A 58 10.59 0.16 -12.74
N PRO A 59 11.84 -0.07 -13.12
CA PRO A 59 13.00 0.82 -13.00
C PRO A 59 12.92 2.00 -14.00
N ASN A 60 13.51 3.13 -13.61
CA ASN A 60 13.43 4.39 -14.36
C ASN A 60 14.29 4.45 -15.63
N ASP A 61 15.06 3.40 -15.91
CA ASP A 61 15.88 3.22 -17.10
C ASP A 61 15.27 2.20 -18.09
N ALA A 62 13.98 1.84 -17.91
CA ALA A 62 13.26 1.00 -18.86
C ALA A 62 12.96 1.74 -20.17
N ASP A 63 12.95 0.99 -21.25
CA ASP A 63 12.53 1.47 -22.56
C ASP A 63 11.01 1.52 -22.65
N VAL A 64 10.47 2.65 -23.09
CA VAL A 64 9.04 2.87 -23.26
C VAL A 64 8.72 3.07 -24.76
N PHE A 65 7.74 2.33 -25.24
CA PHE A 65 7.24 2.41 -26.61
C PHE A 65 5.78 2.85 -26.59
N LEU A 66 5.42 3.73 -27.50
CA LEU A 66 4.05 4.15 -27.74
C LEU A 66 3.68 3.82 -29.20
N ASN A 67 2.71 2.92 -29.40
CA ASN A 67 2.38 2.36 -30.71
C ASN A 67 3.63 1.89 -31.46
N ASP A 68 4.46 1.07 -30.80
CA ASP A 68 5.74 0.52 -31.28
C ASP A 68 6.86 1.52 -31.55
N VAL A 69 6.64 2.81 -31.33
CA VAL A 69 7.67 3.84 -31.48
C VAL A 69 8.35 4.07 -30.12
N LYS A 70 9.66 3.83 -30.07
CA LYS A 70 10.45 4.07 -28.85
C LYS A 70 10.48 5.56 -28.51
N LEU A 71 10.16 5.87 -27.26
CA LEU A 71 10.26 7.21 -26.72
C LEU A 71 11.68 7.52 -26.28
N SER A 72 12.26 8.60 -26.76
CA SER A 72 13.63 9.02 -26.43
C SER A 72 13.77 9.74 -25.08
N LYS A 73 12.65 9.97 -24.38
CA LYS A 73 12.62 10.66 -23.08
C LYS A 73 12.92 9.71 -21.93
N LYS A 74 13.63 10.21 -20.93
CA LYS A 74 13.85 9.47 -19.67
C LYS A 74 12.60 9.53 -18.77
N ILE A 75 12.38 8.46 -18.01
CA ILE A 75 11.32 8.39 -16.99
C ILE A 75 11.66 9.34 -15.82
N PRO A 76 10.71 10.15 -15.33
CA PRO A 76 9.29 10.21 -15.74
C PRO A 76 9.09 10.89 -17.11
N ILE A 77 8.21 10.30 -17.93
CA ILE A 77 7.92 10.78 -19.27
C ILE A 77 6.65 11.61 -19.25
N TYR A 78 6.75 12.84 -19.71
CA TYR A 78 5.62 13.75 -19.91
C TYR A 78 5.42 14.01 -21.40
N LEU A 79 4.26 13.60 -21.94
CA LEU A 79 3.87 13.73 -23.34
C LEU A 79 2.62 14.60 -23.45
N PRO A 80 2.77 15.91 -23.60
CA PRO A 80 1.64 16.80 -23.87
C PRO A 80 1.17 16.70 -25.32
N ASN A 81 0.00 17.24 -25.59
CA ASN A 81 -0.55 17.46 -26.94
C ASN A 81 -0.74 16.15 -27.74
N ARG A 82 -1.18 15.07 -27.08
CA ARG A 82 -1.51 13.83 -27.76
C ARG A 82 -2.96 13.87 -28.24
N ALA A 83 -3.20 13.36 -29.45
CA ALA A 83 -4.56 13.20 -29.94
C ALA A 83 -5.33 12.24 -29.02
N PRO A 84 -6.61 12.50 -28.73
CA PRO A 84 -7.45 11.54 -28.02
C PRO A 84 -7.59 10.25 -28.82
N GLY A 85 -7.57 9.11 -28.15
CA GLY A 85 -7.66 7.80 -28.81
C GLY A 85 -7.00 6.69 -27.97
N ASN A 86 -7.02 5.49 -28.53
CA ASN A 86 -6.39 4.33 -27.94
C ASN A 86 -4.93 4.24 -28.39
N TYR A 87 -4.06 3.93 -27.45
CA TYR A 87 -2.61 3.79 -27.66
C TYR A 87 -2.13 2.50 -27.01
N ASN A 88 -1.30 1.79 -27.74
CA ASN A 88 -0.60 0.64 -27.16
C ASN A 88 0.70 1.13 -26.50
N ILE A 89 0.85 0.88 -25.20
CA ILE A 89 2.08 1.15 -24.46
C ILE A 89 2.76 -0.17 -24.15
N LYS A 90 4.04 -0.24 -24.55
CA LYS A 90 4.92 -1.35 -24.22
C LYS A 90 6.12 -0.84 -23.46
N ILE A 91 6.43 -1.49 -22.34
CA ILE A 91 7.56 -1.15 -21.48
C ILE A 91 8.43 -2.38 -21.35
N SER A 92 9.70 -2.24 -21.67
CA SER A 92 10.64 -3.36 -21.66
C SER A 92 11.99 -2.96 -21.11
N LYS A 93 12.65 -3.91 -20.46
CA LYS A 93 14.04 -3.80 -20.01
C LYS A 93 14.67 -5.19 -20.01
N PRO A 94 15.95 -5.34 -20.41
CA PRO A 94 16.66 -6.61 -20.33
C PRO A 94 16.63 -7.18 -18.91
N GLY A 95 16.28 -8.46 -18.76
CA GLY A 95 16.13 -9.14 -17.46
C GLY A 95 14.81 -8.85 -16.72
N TYR A 96 13.83 -8.23 -17.38
CA TYR A 96 12.50 -7.97 -16.85
C TYR A 96 11.43 -8.47 -17.81
N LYS A 97 10.27 -8.88 -17.26
CA LYS A 97 9.10 -9.19 -18.07
C LYS A 97 8.56 -7.94 -18.74
N THR A 98 8.34 -8.02 -20.04
CA THR A 98 7.75 -6.93 -20.80
C THR A 98 6.32 -6.69 -20.32
N TRP A 99 5.97 -5.43 -20.07
CA TRP A 99 4.62 -5.01 -19.77
C TRP A 99 4.02 -4.30 -20.98
N GLU A 100 2.80 -4.67 -21.34
CA GLU A 100 2.10 -4.12 -22.48
C GLU A 100 0.63 -3.90 -22.15
N LYS A 101 0.10 -2.73 -22.50
CA LYS A 101 -1.30 -2.39 -22.22
C LYS A 101 -1.82 -1.37 -23.23
N GLU A 102 -3.05 -1.57 -23.68
CA GLU A 102 -3.81 -0.56 -24.37
C GLU A 102 -4.38 0.45 -23.37
N ILE A 103 -4.14 1.74 -23.61
CA ILE A 103 -4.63 2.85 -22.81
C ILE A 103 -5.42 3.82 -23.67
N LYS A 104 -6.40 4.48 -23.06
CA LYS A 104 -7.15 5.56 -23.72
C LYS A 104 -6.64 6.91 -23.23
N ILE A 105 -6.21 7.75 -24.16
CA ILE A 105 -5.94 9.17 -23.90
C ILE A 105 -7.24 9.93 -24.15
N GLU A 106 -7.77 10.57 -23.12
CA GLU A 106 -8.99 11.38 -23.23
C GLU A 106 -8.64 12.84 -23.49
N SER A 107 -9.55 13.51 -24.22
CA SER A 107 -9.45 14.94 -24.48
C SER A 107 -9.42 15.74 -23.17
N LYS A 108 -8.55 16.76 -23.12
CA LYS A 108 -8.43 17.72 -22.00
C LYS A 108 -8.08 17.09 -20.64
N LYS A 109 -7.71 15.81 -20.62
CA LYS A 109 -7.35 15.09 -19.40
C LYS A 109 -5.91 14.59 -19.46
N THR A 110 -5.37 14.31 -18.27
CA THR A 110 -4.09 13.64 -18.13
C THR A 110 -4.33 12.17 -17.82
N THR A 111 -3.83 11.28 -18.66
CA THR A 111 -3.76 9.85 -18.42
C THR A 111 -2.45 9.55 -17.70
N TYR A 112 -2.52 8.86 -16.58
CA TYR A 112 -1.37 8.52 -15.75
C TYR A 112 -1.08 7.02 -15.81
N ILE A 113 0.20 6.67 -15.98
CA ILE A 113 0.75 5.37 -15.65
C ILE A 113 1.73 5.59 -14.52
N LYS A 114 1.31 5.30 -13.28
CA LYS A 114 2.08 5.49 -12.06
C LYS A 114 2.19 4.17 -11.31
N ASN A 115 3.21 4.10 -10.44
CA ASN A 115 3.42 2.97 -9.53
C ASN A 115 3.59 1.61 -10.22
N LEU A 116 3.85 1.59 -11.53
CA LEU A 116 4.16 0.37 -12.26
C LEU A 116 5.61 -0.03 -11.98
N THR A 117 5.80 -1.25 -11.48
CA THR A 117 7.11 -1.86 -11.32
C THR A 117 7.22 -3.06 -12.25
N LEU A 118 8.21 -3.08 -13.13
CA LEU A 118 8.49 -4.24 -13.97
C LEU A 118 8.98 -5.40 -13.10
N LEU A 119 8.42 -6.58 -13.34
CA LEU A 119 8.85 -7.80 -12.68
C LEU A 119 10.14 -8.31 -13.34
N LYS A 120 11.11 -8.76 -12.54
CA LYS A 120 12.30 -9.43 -13.07
C LYS A 120 11.88 -10.70 -13.80
N ASP A 121 12.45 -10.91 -14.96
CA ASP A 121 12.28 -12.15 -15.72
C ASP A 121 13.29 -13.18 -15.21
N SER A 122 13.01 -13.70 -14.02
CA SER A 122 13.79 -14.78 -13.43
C SER A 122 13.09 -16.09 -13.64
N GLU A 123 13.77 -17.07 -14.18
CA GLU A 123 13.29 -18.44 -14.12
C GLU A 123 13.10 -18.84 -12.65
N LEU A 124 11.96 -19.44 -12.37
CA LEU A 124 11.71 -20.02 -11.05
C LEU A 124 12.68 -21.19 -10.88
N LYS A 125 13.72 -20.99 -10.09
CA LYS A 125 14.65 -22.05 -9.73
C LYS A 125 14.18 -22.66 -8.41
N PRO A 126 14.05 -24.00 -8.35
CA PRO A 126 13.79 -24.64 -7.07
C PRO A 126 14.94 -24.33 -6.11
N ILE A 127 14.60 -23.90 -4.93
CA ILE A 127 15.56 -23.69 -3.85
C ILE A 127 15.65 -24.99 -3.08
N ASN A 128 16.81 -25.66 -3.10
CA ASN A 128 17.06 -26.79 -2.20
C ASN A 128 17.28 -26.23 -0.80
N VAL A 129 16.27 -26.34 0.02
CA VAL A 129 16.25 -25.74 1.35
C VAL A 129 17.02 -26.59 2.37
N ASP A 130 17.04 -27.91 2.17
CA ASP A 130 17.73 -28.82 3.09
C ASP A 130 17.98 -30.18 2.41
N ASP A 131 19.13 -30.79 2.74
CA ASP A 131 19.44 -32.18 2.35
C ASP A 131 18.78 -33.20 3.29
N THR A 132 18.06 -32.74 4.31
CA THR A 132 17.37 -33.63 5.26
C THR A 132 16.07 -34.14 4.67
N LYS A 133 15.75 -35.42 4.94
CA LYS A 133 14.48 -36.05 4.55
C LYS A 133 13.27 -35.54 5.36
N GLU A 134 13.44 -34.49 6.14
CA GLU A 134 12.39 -33.90 6.97
C GLU A 134 11.37 -33.16 6.11
N LYS A 135 10.10 -33.48 6.27
CA LYS A 135 9.01 -32.85 5.55
C LYS A 135 8.66 -31.50 6.16
N ILE A 136 8.69 -30.45 5.35
CA ILE A 136 8.18 -29.14 5.74
C ILE A 136 6.66 -29.24 5.93
N GLU A 137 6.19 -28.91 7.12
CA GLU A 137 4.76 -28.85 7.47
C GLU A 137 4.10 -27.59 6.92
N ASN A 138 4.81 -26.44 7.06
CA ASN A 138 4.35 -25.17 6.56
C ASN A 138 5.52 -24.20 6.39
N PHE A 139 5.28 -23.11 5.64
CA PHE A 139 6.23 -22.00 5.51
C PHE A 139 5.51 -20.66 5.64
N TYR A 140 6.23 -19.63 6.09
CA TYR A 140 5.71 -18.28 6.31
C TYR A 140 6.70 -17.28 5.73
N SER A 141 6.35 -16.65 4.62
CA SER A 141 7.20 -15.67 3.95
C SER A 141 7.07 -14.28 4.58
N SER A 142 8.18 -13.57 4.71
CA SER A 142 8.16 -12.16 5.08
C SER A 142 7.53 -11.31 3.96
N THR A 143 6.96 -10.16 4.31
CA THR A 143 6.30 -9.25 3.37
C THR A 143 7.19 -8.75 2.23
N ASN A 144 8.51 -8.80 2.39
CA ASN A 144 9.50 -8.43 1.37
C ASN A 144 10.12 -9.66 0.66
N GLY A 145 9.70 -10.88 1.01
CA GLY A 145 10.21 -12.13 0.43
C GLY A 145 11.67 -12.47 0.78
N LYS A 146 12.30 -11.70 1.68
CA LYS A 146 13.70 -11.87 2.03
C LYS A 146 13.94 -13.03 2.99
N PHE A 147 13.00 -13.27 3.88
CA PHE A 147 13.08 -14.31 4.89
C PHE A 147 11.85 -15.22 4.82
N ILE A 148 12.06 -16.50 5.08
CA ILE A 148 11.01 -17.51 5.14
C ILE A 148 11.21 -18.34 6.40
N PHE A 149 10.20 -18.40 7.27
CA PHE A 149 10.19 -19.41 8.32
C PHE A 149 9.68 -20.73 7.75
N LEU A 150 10.44 -21.77 8.04
CA LEU A 150 10.12 -23.15 7.70
C LEU A 150 9.72 -23.86 8.98
N LEU A 151 8.52 -24.40 9.01
CA LEU A 151 7.99 -25.18 10.12
C LEU A 151 8.08 -26.66 9.80
N TYR A 152 8.83 -27.38 10.61
CA TYR A 152 8.91 -28.84 10.57
C TYR A 152 8.14 -29.43 11.75
N LYS A 153 7.56 -30.60 11.56
CA LYS A 153 6.84 -31.33 12.60
C LYS A 153 7.25 -32.80 12.58
N ASP A 154 7.67 -33.27 13.74
CA ASP A 154 7.89 -34.69 14.01
C ASP A 154 7.13 -35.08 15.28
N ASN A 155 6.05 -35.85 15.16
CA ASN A 155 5.10 -36.14 16.24
C ASN A 155 4.60 -34.86 16.91
N ASN A 156 4.92 -34.61 18.20
CA ASN A 156 4.57 -33.43 18.96
C ASN A 156 5.74 -32.42 19.05
N ILE A 157 6.82 -32.66 18.31
CA ILE A 157 7.97 -31.75 18.28
C ILE A 157 7.86 -30.87 17.06
N TYR A 158 7.90 -29.56 17.28
CA TYR A 158 8.02 -28.56 16.23
C TYR A 158 9.43 -28.00 16.19
N GLU A 159 9.96 -27.86 14.99
CA GLU A 159 11.21 -27.16 14.72
C GLU A 159 10.96 -26.01 13.75
N ILE A 160 11.45 -24.83 14.09
CA ILE A 160 11.33 -23.63 13.28
C ILE A 160 12.72 -23.22 12.81
N LYS A 161 12.91 -23.13 11.50
CA LYS A 161 14.15 -22.65 10.87
C LYS A 161 13.85 -21.39 10.07
N LEU A 162 14.79 -20.43 10.05
CA LEU A 162 14.73 -19.22 9.24
C LEU A 162 15.62 -19.40 8.03
N PHE A 163 15.02 -19.28 6.86
CA PHE A 163 15.72 -19.27 5.58
C PHE A 163 15.90 -17.83 5.07
N ASP A 164 17.15 -17.42 4.83
CA ASP A 164 17.51 -16.14 4.18
C ASP A 164 17.64 -16.39 2.68
N THR A 165 16.71 -15.83 1.89
CA THR A 165 16.64 -16.05 0.44
C THR A 165 17.80 -15.39 -0.32
N GLU A 166 18.38 -14.31 0.21
CA GLU A 166 19.51 -13.62 -0.41
C GLU A 166 20.82 -14.35 -0.16
N LYS A 167 21.01 -14.87 1.06
CA LYS A 167 22.24 -15.59 1.43
C LYS A 167 22.16 -17.09 1.12
N ASN A 168 20.98 -17.59 0.77
CA ASN A 168 20.71 -19.01 0.60
C ASN A 168 21.17 -19.83 1.81
N SER A 169 20.83 -19.39 3.01
CA SER A 169 21.27 -19.99 4.26
C SER A 169 20.11 -20.24 5.21
N ILE A 170 20.19 -21.31 5.98
CA ILE A 170 19.18 -21.71 6.96
C ILE A 170 19.79 -21.63 8.36
N VAL A 171 19.04 -21.06 9.28
CA VAL A 171 19.40 -20.95 10.69
C VAL A 171 18.29 -21.54 11.55
N PRO A 172 18.58 -22.47 12.48
CA PRO A 172 17.60 -22.95 13.43
C PRO A 172 17.22 -21.83 14.41
N ILE A 173 15.92 -21.67 14.65
CA ILE A 173 15.39 -20.63 15.54
C ILE A 173 14.92 -21.25 16.85
N SER A 174 14.07 -22.28 16.76
CA SER A 174 13.46 -22.84 17.96
C SER A 174 13.04 -24.28 17.71
N ARG A 175 13.20 -25.13 18.76
CA ARG A 175 12.71 -26.50 18.79
C ARG A 175 12.01 -26.74 20.10
N PHE A 176 10.76 -27.20 20.08
CA PHE A 176 9.94 -27.36 21.28
C PHE A 176 8.86 -28.42 21.06
N SER A 177 8.34 -28.95 22.15
CA SER A 177 7.18 -29.85 22.14
C SER A 177 5.90 -29.03 22.37
N SER A 178 4.87 -29.28 21.56
CA SER A 178 3.56 -28.67 21.73
C SER A 178 2.48 -29.57 21.13
N GLU A 179 1.30 -29.57 21.73
CA GLU A 179 0.11 -30.23 21.17
C GLU A 179 -0.52 -29.39 20.07
N THR A 180 -0.35 -28.07 20.16
CA THR A 180 -0.91 -27.10 19.19
C THR A 180 0.15 -26.58 18.25
N LYS A 181 -0.25 -26.34 16.99
CA LYS A 181 0.61 -25.73 16.00
C LYS A 181 0.97 -24.28 16.39
N PRO A 182 2.26 -23.90 16.36
CA PRO A 182 2.64 -22.50 16.60
C PRO A 182 2.08 -21.57 15.53
N LYS A 183 1.75 -20.34 15.93
CA LYS A 183 1.43 -19.26 14.98
C LYS A 183 2.69 -18.44 14.72
N ILE A 184 2.95 -18.13 13.45
CA ILE A 184 4.04 -17.24 13.05
C ILE A 184 3.43 -16.06 12.31
N ILE A 185 3.66 -14.85 12.81
CA ILE A 185 3.09 -13.62 12.30
C ILE A 185 4.22 -12.64 12.01
N TRP A 186 4.40 -12.30 10.73
CA TRP A 186 5.35 -11.28 10.33
C TRP A 186 4.86 -9.88 10.67
N SER A 187 5.77 -9.00 11.08
CA SER A 187 5.48 -7.58 11.11
C SER A 187 5.27 -7.06 9.68
N PRO A 188 4.16 -6.39 9.39
CA PRO A 188 3.97 -5.76 8.08
C PRO A 188 4.90 -4.56 7.87
N PHE A 189 5.46 -3.98 8.94
CA PHE A 189 6.19 -2.71 8.91
C PHE A 189 7.70 -2.84 9.12
N ALA A 190 8.16 -3.92 9.74
CA ALA A 190 9.56 -4.08 10.14
C ALA A 190 10.07 -5.51 9.87
N ASP A 191 11.39 -5.71 9.99
CA ASP A 191 12.04 -7.01 9.79
C ASP A 191 11.99 -7.85 11.07
N PHE A 192 10.79 -7.97 11.64
CA PHE A 192 10.50 -8.74 12.85
C PHE A 192 9.41 -9.77 12.58
N ALA A 193 9.43 -10.83 13.35
CA ALA A 193 8.37 -11.81 13.37
C ALA A 193 8.01 -12.17 14.82
N LEU A 194 6.77 -12.57 15.02
CA LEU A 194 6.26 -13.07 16.28
C LEU A 194 5.96 -14.56 16.13
N ILE A 195 6.54 -15.37 17.00
CA ILE A 195 6.22 -16.79 17.14
C ILE A 195 5.42 -16.96 18.41
N ILE A 196 4.22 -17.49 18.28
CA ILE A 196 3.32 -17.77 19.42
C ILE A 196 3.27 -19.27 19.61
N LYS A 197 3.69 -19.72 20.79
CA LYS A 197 3.66 -21.11 21.21
C LYS A 197 2.69 -21.25 22.37
N ASN A 198 1.69 -22.07 22.22
CA ASN A 198 0.73 -22.34 23.30
C ASN A 198 1.04 -23.71 23.89
N ASN A 199 1.28 -23.77 25.19
CA ASN A 199 1.57 -24.99 25.93
C ASN A 199 0.71 -24.99 27.19
N ASN A 200 -0.24 -25.91 27.32
CA ASN A 200 -1.07 -26.29 28.50
C ASN A 200 -1.37 -25.17 29.52
N ASN A 201 -1.84 -24.02 29.21
CA ASN A 201 -2.15 -22.83 30.01
C ASN A 201 -1.09 -21.71 29.97
N GLN A 202 -0.10 -21.80 29.11
CA GLN A 202 0.85 -20.71 28.96
C GLN A 202 1.12 -20.42 27.49
N SER A 203 1.03 -19.15 27.13
CA SER A 203 1.43 -18.63 25.83
C SER A 203 2.83 -18.03 25.92
N VAL A 204 3.72 -18.50 25.05
CA VAL A 204 5.07 -17.94 24.91
C VAL A 204 5.11 -17.14 23.63
N LEU A 205 5.39 -15.86 23.74
CA LEU A 205 5.57 -14.93 22.63
C LEU A 205 7.06 -14.72 22.39
N GLU A 206 7.56 -15.15 21.25
CA GLU A 206 8.95 -14.90 20.84
C GLU A 206 8.99 -13.87 19.73
N ILE A 207 9.58 -12.70 20.00
CA ILE A 207 9.82 -11.65 19.02
C ILE A 207 11.19 -11.89 18.40
N ILE A 208 11.21 -12.23 17.13
CA ILE A 208 12.42 -12.56 16.39
C ILE A 208 12.87 -11.34 15.58
N ASN A 209 14.07 -10.85 15.86
CA ASN A 209 14.74 -9.87 15.01
C ASN A 209 15.50 -10.60 13.89
N THR A 210 15.03 -10.55 12.65
CA THR A 210 15.65 -11.30 11.55
C THR A 210 16.99 -10.75 11.11
N LYS A 211 17.33 -9.52 11.47
CA LYS A 211 18.66 -8.92 11.21
C LYS A 211 19.67 -9.26 12.30
N ASP A 212 19.19 -9.47 13.51
CA ASP A 212 20.04 -9.81 14.67
C ASP A 212 19.31 -10.79 15.57
N LEU A 213 19.45 -12.07 15.27
CA LEU A 213 18.77 -13.15 16.01
C LEU A 213 19.16 -13.22 17.50
N LYS A 214 20.31 -12.65 17.88
CA LYS A 214 20.75 -12.61 19.29
C LYS A 214 19.89 -11.67 20.14
N ASN A 215 19.27 -10.68 19.52
CA ASN A 215 18.37 -9.72 20.14
C ASN A 215 16.89 -10.16 20.09
N SER A 216 16.64 -11.45 19.90
CA SER A 216 15.30 -12.00 20.03
C SER A 216 14.86 -12.07 21.49
N GLN A 217 13.56 -11.86 21.73
CA GLN A 217 13.03 -11.70 23.09
C GLN A 217 11.85 -12.65 23.32
N SER A 218 11.69 -13.13 24.54
CA SER A 218 10.60 -14.04 24.90
C SER A 218 9.80 -13.49 26.08
N PHE A 219 8.48 -13.55 25.97
CA PHE A 219 7.51 -13.12 26.97
C PHE A 219 6.54 -14.26 27.27
N TYR A 220 6.07 -14.33 28.49
CA TYR A 220 5.26 -15.43 28.99
C TYR A 220 3.94 -14.90 29.55
N TYR A 221 2.81 -15.43 29.06
CA TYR A 221 1.46 -15.06 29.48
C TYR A 221 0.65 -16.32 29.75
N ASN A 222 -0.35 -16.24 30.63
CA ASN A 222 -1.27 -17.36 30.83
C ASN A 222 -2.10 -17.58 29.53
N ASP A 223 -2.67 -16.51 29.00
CA ASP A 223 -3.35 -16.52 27.70
C ASP A 223 -3.20 -15.17 27.00
N VAL A 224 -3.26 -15.20 25.68
CA VAL A 224 -3.23 -14.01 24.83
C VAL A 224 -4.40 -14.08 23.84
N GLU A 225 -5.37 -13.21 24.04
CA GLU A 225 -6.60 -13.22 23.23
C GLU A 225 -6.42 -12.55 21.87
N ASN A 226 -5.73 -11.40 21.85
CA ASN A 226 -5.55 -10.62 20.62
C ASN A 226 -4.18 -9.95 20.57
N ILE A 227 -3.60 -9.87 19.38
CA ILE A 227 -2.27 -9.29 19.15
C ILE A 227 -2.33 -8.38 17.92
N GLN A 228 -1.69 -7.22 18.03
CA GLN A 228 -1.51 -6.29 16.94
C GLN A 228 -0.05 -5.83 16.85
N TRP A 229 0.50 -5.79 15.63
CA TRP A 229 1.75 -5.10 15.38
C TRP A 229 1.56 -3.58 15.40
N GLY A 230 2.41 -2.87 16.13
CA GLY A 230 2.48 -1.41 16.09
C GLY A 230 3.12 -0.92 14.79
N MET A 231 2.77 0.28 14.38
CA MET A 231 3.21 0.95 13.14
C MET A 231 4.65 1.47 13.24
N SER A 232 5.60 0.64 13.65
CA SER A 232 7.02 1.02 13.75
C SER A 232 7.83 0.34 12.66
N GLN A 233 8.66 1.11 11.94
CA GLN A 233 9.56 0.58 10.91
C GLN A 233 10.92 0.12 11.46
N ASN A 234 11.31 0.61 12.62
CA ASN A 234 12.65 0.41 13.16
C ASN A 234 12.69 -0.45 14.42
N THR A 235 11.58 -0.57 15.13
CA THR A 235 11.48 -1.31 16.38
C THR A 235 10.37 -2.34 16.33
N ALA A 236 10.53 -3.44 17.05
CA ALA A 236 9.45 -4.37 17.30
C ALA A 236 8.52 -3.77 18.35
N LYS A 237 7.37 -3.28 17.91
CA LYS A 237 6.31 -2.86 18.80
C LYS A 237 5.09 -3.72 18.58
N ILE A 238 4.60 -4.34 19.63
CA ILE A 238 3.37 -5.13 19.62
C ILE A 238 2.45 -4.68 20.74
N TYR A 239 1.15 -4.80 20.49
CA TYR A 239 0.11 -4.63 21.48
C TYR A 239 -0.55 -5.97 21.69
N ILE A 240 -0.81 -6.31 22.94
CA ILE A 240 -1.42 -7.58 23.33
C ILE A 240 -2.57 -7.35 24.30
N GLN A 241 -3.61 -8.14 24.13
CA GLN A 241 -4.69 -8.25 25.11
C GLN A 241 -4.52 -9.56 25.85
N ASN A 242 -4.40 -9.47 27.17
CA ASN A 242 -4.34 -10.63 28.03
C ASN A 242 -5.73 -11.09 28.51
N GLU A 243 -5.79 -12.23 29.20
CA GLU A 243 -7.01 -12.83 29.78
C GLU A 243 -7.84 -11.87 30.65
N ASN A 244 -7.20 -10.87 31.26
CA ASN A 244 -7.86 -9.88 32.12
C ASN A 244 -8.37 -8.65 31.35
N LYS A 245 -8.39 -8.70 30.02
CA LYS A 245 -8.70 -7.59 29.12
C LYS A 245 -7.79 -6.38 29.32
N GLN A 246 -6.55 -6.60 29.73
CA GLN A 246 -5.57 -5.53 29.82
C GLN A 246 -4.84 -5.41 28.48
N LEU A 247 -4.76 -4.18 28.00
CA LEU A 247 -3.93 -3.82 26.84
C LEU A 247 -2.53 -3.51 27.33
N LEU A 248 -1.59 -4.26 26.81
CA LEU A 248 -0.16 -4.11 27.09
C LEU A 248 0.56 -3.77 25.78
N SER A 249 1.60 -2.95 25.84
CA SER A 249 2.54 -2.80 24.73
C SER A 249 3.89 -3.40 25.09
N ILE A 250 4.51 -4.04 24.12
CA ILE A 250 5.89 -4.51 24.21
C ILE A 250 6.71 -3.77 23.17
N GLU A 251 7.73 -3.08 23.59
CA GLU A 251 8.65 -2.37 22.71
C GLU A 251 10.08 -2.43 23.26
N ASN A 252 11.04 -2.81 22.43
CA ASN A 252 12.46 -2.95 22.81
C ASN A 252 12.70 -3.78 24.08
N GLY A 253 11.92 -4.83 24.29
CA GLY A 253 12.06 -5.71 25.47
C GLY A 253 11.38 -5.22 26.74
N SER A 254 10.75 -4.08 26.70
CA SER A 254 10.01 -3.52 27.82
C SER A 254 8.51 -3.70 27.62
N GLU A 255 7.84 -4.20 28.64
CA GLU A 255 6.39 -4.29 28.70
C GLU A 255 5.82 -3.09 29.45
N GLN A 256 4.75 -2.53 28.91
CA GLN A 256 4.06 -1.40 29.52
C GLN A 256 2.54 -1.65 29.49
N TYR A 257 1.90 -1.50 30.65
CA TYR A 257 0.44 -1.47 30.75
C TYR A 257 -0.09 -0.15 30.15
N ILE A 258 -1.12 -0.24 29.30
CA ILE A 258 -1.76 0.92 28.69
C ILE A 258 -3.09 1.18 29.38
N THR A 259 -4.06 0.28 29.23
CA THR A 259 -5.40 0.45 29.77
C THR A 259 -6.14 -0.88 29.94
N LYS A 260 -7.30 -0.87 30.57
CA LYS A 260 -8.22 -2.01 30.56
C LYS A 260 -9.24 -1.82 29.44
N LEU A 261 -9.31 -2.78 28.53
CA LEU A 261 -10.18 -2.72 27.36
C LEU A 261 -11.65 -2.93 27.76
N LYS A 262 -12.53 -2.19 27.13
CA LYS A 262 -13.99 -2.31 27.25
C LYS A 262 -14.58 -3.31 26.26
N PHE A 263 -13.88 -3.51 25.11
CA PHE A 263 -14.34 -4.28 23.98
C PHE A 263 -13.24 -5.23 23.50
N ASP A 264 -13.62 -6.35 22.92
CA ASP A 264 -12.68 -7.39 22.46
C ASP A 264 -12.06 -7.03 21.10
N ASN A 265 -12.77 -6.29 20.24
CA ASN A 265 -12.26 -5.81 18.96
C ASN A 265 -11.73 -4.38 19.08
N TRP A 266 -10.44 -4.26 19.13
CA TRP A 266 -9.71 -3.00 19.30
C TRP A 266 -8.58 -2.84 18.28
N TYR A 267 -8.10 -1.62 18.12
CA TYR A 267 -6.94 -1.26 17.32
C TYR A 267 -6.24 -0.04 17.91
N VAL A 268 -4.90 -0.04 17.89
CA VAL A 268 -4.09 1.12 18.27
C VAL A 268 -3.49 1.74 17.01
N ASP A 269 -3.80 2.99 16.74
CA ASP A 269 -3.34 3.71 15.56
C ASP A 269 -1.89 4.26 15.71
N GLU A 270 -1.40 4.94 14.68
CA GLU A 270 -0.05 5.53 14.64
C GLU A 270 0.17 6.61 15.72
N LYS A 271 -0.91 7.24 16.19
CA LYS A 271 -0.88 8.27 17.24
C LYS A 271 -1.05 7.69 18.64
N ASN A 272 -1.12 6.35 18.76
CA ASN A 272 -1.44 5.58 19.95
C ASN A 272 -2.88 5.77 20.46
N ASN A 273 -3.81 6.26 19.63
CA ASN A 273 -5.23 6.28 20.00
C ASN A 273 -5.80 4.87 19.91
N ILE A 274 -6.67 4.52 20.86
CA ILE A 274 -7.33 3.23 20.92
C ILE A 274 -8.68 3.33 20.22
N TRP A 275 -8.87 2.50 19.23
CA TRP A 275 -10.11 2.35 18.50
C TRP A 275 -10.75 1.02 18.86
N TYR A 276 -12.08 0.98 18.88
CA TYR A 276 -12.82 -0.25 19.19
C TYR A 276 -14.13 -0.33 18.44
N TRP A 277 -14.60 -1.55 18.28
CA TRP A 277 -15.91 -1.85 17.71
C TRP A 277 -16.93 -2.06 18.82
N ASP A 278 -17.91 -1.16 18.92
CA ASP A 278 -19.07 -1.27 19.77
C ASP A 278 -20.18 -2.01 19.02
N LYS A 279 -20.21 -3.33 19.14
CA LYS A 279 -21.18 -4.19 18.47
C LYS A 279 -22.64 -3.86 18.86
N SER A 280 -22.89 -3.38 20.07
CA SER A 280 -24.22 -3.11 20.59
C SER A 280 -24.83 -1.87 19.92
N ASN A 281 -24.00 -0.85 19.71
CA ASN A 281 -24.40 0.41 19.06
C ASN A 281 -24.10 0.41 17.56
N LYS A 282 -23.40 -0.60 17.03
CA LYS A 282 -22.93 -0.67 15.64
C LYS A 282 -22.07 0.54 15.25
N GLU A 283 -21.07 0.83 16.07
CA GLU A 283 -20.23 2.01 15.88
C GLU A 283 -18.75 1.68 16.09
N ILE A 284 -17.89 2.24 15.24
CA ILE A 284 -16.45 2.33 15.53
C ILE A 284 -16.23 3.60 16.34
N LYS A 285 -15.52 3.49 17.45
CA LYS A 285 -15.22 4.60 18.36
C LYS A 285 -13.75 4.72 18.62
N SER A 286 -13.26 5.96 18.73
CA SER A 286 -11.94 6.27 19.30
C SER A 286 -12.12 6.68 20.77
N GLU A 287 -11.27 6.16 21.65
CA GLU A 287 -11.32 6.49 23.07
C GLU A 287 -10.84 7.93 23.33
N ASP A 288 -9.84 8.39 22.56
CA ASP A 288 -9.16 9.68 22.82
C ASP A 288 -9.73 10.86 22.02
N GLU A 289 -10.36 10.62 20.86
CA GLU A 289 -10.80 11.69 19.96
C GLU A 289 -12.33 11.90 19.94
N GLU A 290 -13.08 11.16 20.75
CA GLU A 290 -14.57 11.15 20.76
C GLU A 290 -15.20 10.96 19.36
N LYS A 291 -14.42 10.43 18.41
CA LYS A 291 -14.88 10.15 17.06
C LYS A 291 -15.71 8.87 17.03
N THR A 292 -16.84 8.95 16.40
CA THR A 292 -17.76 7.81 16.25
C THR A 292 -18.18 7.67 14.79
N PHE A 293 -18.12 6.44 14.27
CA PHE A 293 -18.53 6.11 12.92
C PHE A 293 -19.58 5.00 12.97
N PRO A 294 -20.83 5.27 12.60
CA PRO A 294 -21.88 4.24 12.53
C PRO A 294 -21.59 3.27 11.37
N ILE A 295 -21.72 1.98 11.61
CA ILE A 295 -21.45 0.93 10.65
C ILE A 295 -22.46 -0.19 10.79
N GLU A 296 -23.17 -0.52 9.71
CA GLU A 296 -24.18 -1.60 9.72
C GLU A 296 -23.57 -3.01 9.70
N LYS A 297 -22.30 -3.15 9.29
CA LYS A 297 -21.59 -4.43 9.21
C LYS A 297 -20.95 -4.83 10.53
N ASN A 298 -20.76 -6.12 10.73
CA ASN A 298 -19.90 -6.61 11.81
C ASN A 298 -18.44 -6.32 11.49
N ILE A 299 -17.63 -6.24 12.54
CA ILE A 299 -16.16 -6.14 12.42
C ILE A 299 -15.57 -7.29 13.22
N ASP A 300 -14.89 -8.19 12.53
CA ASP A 300 -14.16 -9.28 13.19
C ASP A 300 -12.74 -8.86 13.52
N LYS A 301 -12.15 -8.02 12.64
CA LYS A 301 -10.77 -7.57 12.81
C LYS A 301 -10.52 -6.23 12.15
N PHE A 302 -9.87 -5.33 12.86
CA PHE A 302 -9.25 -4.15 12.26
C PHE A 302 -7.92 -4.53 11.60
N ILE A 303 -7.67 -3.98 10.43
CA ILE A 303 -6.43 -4.16 9.68
C ILE A 303 -5.52 -2.95 9.81
N SER A 304 -6.09 -1.74 9.62
CA SER A 304 -5.35 -0.49 9.70
C SER A 304 -6.30 0.67 9.92
N ILE A 305 -5.93 1.56 10.83
CA ILE A 305 -6.63 2.83 11.05
C ILE A 305 -5.59 3.93 11.02
N ASN A 306 -5.88 4.97 10.26
CA ASN A 306 -5.14 6.23 10.27
C ASN A 306 -6.11 7.41 10.17
N GLU A 307 -5.60 8.63 10.13
CA GLU A 307 -6.43 9.85 10.08
C GLU A 307 -7.33 9.98 8.82
N ASN A 308 -7.06 9.20 7.78
CA ASN A 308 -7.76 9.30 6.50
C ASN A 308 -8.64 8.10 6.18
N ARG A 309 -8.41 6.94 6.83
CA ARG A 309 -9.12 5.70 6.50
C ARG A 309 -9.19 4.72 7.65
N ILE A 310 -10.21 3.87 7.60
CA ILE A 310 -10.33 2.66 8.41
C ILE A 310 -10.41 1.47 7.47
N ILE A 311 -9.57 0.46 7.68
CA ILE A 311 -9.62 -0.83 6.97
C ILE A 311 -9.96 -1.90 8.00
N PHE A 312 -11.00 -2.67 7.72
CA PHE A 312 -11.44 -3.76 8.59
C PHE A 312 -11.92 -4.98 7.78
N GLN A 313 -12.02 -6.10 8.44
CA GLN A 313 -12.52 -7.34 7.88
C GLN A 313 -13.73 -7.85 8.66
N ASP A 314 -14.63 -8.48 7.91
CA ASP A 314 -15.78 -9.23 8.36
C ASP A 314 -15.78 -10.56 7.62
N GLU A 315 -15.73 -11.70 8.33
CA GLU A 315 -15.64 -13.07 7.80
C GLU A 315 -14.81 -13.20 6.50
N ASN A 316 -15.41 -12.87 5.36
CA ASN A 316 -14.83 -13.04 4.02
C ASN A 316 -14.67 -11.75 3.24
N THR A 317 -14.96 -10.59 3.83
CA THR A 317 -14.88 -9.30 3.14
C THR A 317 -13.84 -8.38 3.76
N THR A 318 -13.20 -7.58 2.93
CA THR A 318 -12.38 -6.44 3.37
C THR A 318 -13.14 -5.17 3.04
N SER A 319 -13.28 -4.28 3.99
CA SER A 319 -13.98 -3.01 3.86
C SER A 319 -13.05 -1.85 4.16
N VAL A 320 -13.21 -0.76 3.39
CA VAL A 320 -12.46 0.47 3.55
C VAL A 320 -13.41 1.63 3.71
N ILE A 321 -13.20 2.44 4.74
CA ILE A 321 -13.90 3.71 4.94
C ILE A 321 -12.92 4.83 4.66
N ASN A 322 -13.28 5.75 3.77
CA ASN A 322 -12.54 6.98 3.56
C ASN A 322 -13.06 8.07 4.51
N LEU A 323 -12.25 8.47 5.47
CA LEU A 323 -12.62 9.46 6.49
C LEU A 323 -12.60 10.91 5.99
N LYS A 324 -12.02 11.16 4.81
CA LYS A 324 -12.02 12.49 4.16
C LYS A 324 -13.30 12.75 3.39
N ASP A 325 -14.00 11.70 3.01
CA ASP A 325 -15.23 11.84 2.27
C ASP A 325 -16.40 12.09 3.23
N LYS A 326 -17.11 13.20 3.01
CA LYS A 326 -18.23 13.61 3.89
C LYS A 326 -19.37 12.60 3.92
N GLU A 327 -19.46 11.73 2.93
CA GLU A 327 -20.50 10.71 2.81
C GLU A 327 -20.06 9.35 3.36
N ASN A 328 -18.86 9.24 3.98
CA ASN A 328 -18.30 7.99 4.49
C ASN A 328 -18.44 6.86 3.47
N ASN A 329 -17.94 7.08 2.25
CA ASN A 329 -18.02 6.08 1.20
C ASN A 329 -17.33 4.79 1.60
N PHE A 330 -18.08 3.71 1.54
CA PHE A 330 -17.61 2.36 1.80
C PHE A 330 -17.21 1.68 0.50
N GLU A 331 -15.97 1.27 0.42
CA GLU A 331 -15.52 0.32 -0.59
C GLU A 331 -15.45 -1.07 0.02
N ASN A 332 -16.08 -2.06 -0.63
CA ASN A 332 -16.14 -3.43 -0.17
C ASN A 332 -15.51 -4.36 -1.19
N PHE A 333 -14.69 -5.29 -0.70
CA PHE A 333 -14.02 -6.32 -1.49
C PHE A 333 -14.44 -7.69 -0.97
N ASP A 334 -14.95 -8.55 -1.86
CA ASP A 334 -15.36 -9.92 -1.52
C ASP A 334 -14.13 -10.82 -1.35
N THR A 335 -13.27 -10.46 -0.41
CA THR A 335 -12.05 -11.19 -0.08
C THR A 335 -11.52 -10.78 1.27
N SER A 336 -10.94 -11.73 1.99
CA SER A 336 -10.15 -11.49 3.20
C SER A 336 -8.65 -11.37 2.93
N ASN A 337 -8.22 -11.55 1.67
CA ASN A 337 -6.82 -11.46 1.30
C ASN A 337 -6.36 -10.00 1.34
N ILE A 338 -5.43 -9.68 2.19
CA ILE A 338 -4.86 -8.33 2.32
C ILE A 338 -3.40 -8.40 2.74
N LEU A 339 -2.56 -7.57 2.13
CA LEU A 339 -1.14 -7.48 2.41
C LEU A 339 -0.68 -6.03 2.41
N TYR A 340 0.20 -5.66 3.35
CA TYR A 340 0.85 -4.36 3.35
C TYR A 340 2.09 -4.35 2.44
N ASN A 341 2.09 -3.47 1.44
CA ASN A 341 3.25 -3.26 0.58
C ASN A 341 4.17 -2.19 1.20
N ARG A 342 5.26 -2.62 1.80
CA ARG A 342 6.24 -1.72 2.47
C ARG A 342 6.93 -0.75 1.51
N SER A 343 7.08 -1.11 0.23
CA SER A 343 7.78 -0.28 -0.74
C SER A 343 6.97 0.94 -1.19
N THR A 344 5.64 0.83 -1.20
CA THR A 344 4.71 1.90 -1.59
C THR A 344 3.91 2.47 -0.42
N SER A 345 4.00 1.84 0.76
CA SER A 345 3.22 2.18 1.95
C SER A 345 1.71 2.09 1.73
N GLU A 346 1.29 1.08 0.96
CA GLU A 346 -0.09 0.85 0.57
C GLU A 346 -0.55 -0.54 1.02
N TRP A 347 -1.84 -0.72 1.18
CA TRP A 347 -2.43 -2.05 1.35
C TRP A 347 -2.89 -2.58 0.01
N LEU A 348 -2.58 -3.83 -0.27
CA LEU A 348 -3.06 -4.57 -1.43
C LEU A 348 -4.13 -5.55 -0.97
N THR A 349 -5.27 -5.56 -1.65
CA THR A 349 -6.30 -6.60 -1.48
C THR A 349 -6.57 -7.26 -2.83
N TRP A 350 -6.87 -8.56 -2.83
CA TRP A 350 -7.10 -9.29 -4.08
C TRP A 350 -8.16 -10.36 -3.92
N SER A 351 -8.97 -10.51 -4.95
CA SER A 351 -9.88 -11.62 -5.15
C SER A 351 -9.28 -12.61 -6.16
N ASN A 352 -10.07 -13.60 -6.58
CA ASN A 352 -9.65 -14.53 -7.63
C ASN A 352 -9.32 -13.84 -8.98
N TRP A 353 -9.80 -12.65 -9.23
CA TRP A 353 -9.77 -12.01 -10.54
C TRP A 353 -9.25 -10.57 -10.53
N GLU A 354 -9.14 -9.94 -9.40
CA GLU A 354 -8.85 -8.52 -9.26
C GLU A 354 -7.81 -8.27 -8.18
N ILE A 355 -6.95 -7.27 -8.42
CA ILE A 355 -6.00 -6.76 -7.44
C ILE A 355 -6.27 -5.27 -7.29
N TRP A 356 -6.40 -4.82 -6.06
CA TRP A 356 -6.68 -3.45 -5.69
C TRP A 356 -5.60 -2.89 -4.78
N SER A 357 -5.29 -1.59 -4.91
CA SER A 357 -4.47 -0.84 -3.97
C SER A 357 -5.34 0.08 -3.13
N ILE A 358 -5.09 0.10 -1.83
CA ILE A 358 -5.72 0.99 -0.86
C ILE A 358 -4.65 1.95 -0.38
N TYR A 359 -4.75 3.21 -0.77
CA TYR A 359 -3.76 4.24 -0.50
C TYR A 359 -3.87 4.80 0.91
N SER A 360 -2.81 5.50 1.37
CA SER A 360 -2.78 6.11 2.71
C SER A 360 -3.81 7.22 2.89
N ASP A 361 -4.25 7.86 1.81
CA ASP A 361 -5.28 8.91 1.82
C ASP A 361 -6.72 8.38 1.82
N GLY A 362 -6.90 7.06 1.84
CA GLY A 362 -8.20 6.39 1.82
C GLY A 362 -8.77 6.14 0.43
N SER A 363 -8.12 6.61 -0.63
CA SER A 363 -8.52 6.29 -1.99
C SER A 363 -8.20 4.84 -2.36
N VAL A 364 -8.94 4.29 -3.30
CA VAL A 364 -8.82 2.91 -3.77
C VAL A 364 -8.66 2.89 -5.28
N SER A 365 -7.80 2.03 -5.80
CA SER A 365 -7.61 1.88 -7.24
C SER A 365 -7.42 0.42 -7.62
N MET A 366 -8.14 -0.01 -8.65
CA MET A 366 -7.92 -1.32 -9.25
C MET A 366 -6.62 -1.34 -10.04
N LEU A 367 -5.67 -2.18 -9.60
CA LEU A 367 -4.38 -2.33 -10.27
C LEU A 367 -4.46 -3.26 -11.47
N ASN A 368 -5.21 -4.34 -11.34
CA ASN A 368 -5.33 -5.33 -12.40
C ASN A 368 -6.63 -6.13 -12.29
N ARG A 369 -7.14 -6.54 -13.45
CA ARG A 369 -8.20 -7.54 -13.60
C ARG A 369 -7.74 -8.60 -14.60
N THR A 370 -7.87 -9.86 -14.27
CA THR A 370 -7.44 -10.97 -15.12
C THR A 370 -8.58 -11.95 -15.37
N SER A 371 -8.55 -12.61 -16.53
CA SER A 371 -9.45 -13.72 -16.84
C SER A 371 -8.95 -15.07 -16.28
N LYS A 372 -7.74 -15.12 -15.74
CA LYS A 372 -7.18 -16.31 -15.08
C LYS A 372 -7.22 -16.12 -13.58
N LYS A 373 -7.58 -17.18 -12.86
CA LYS A 373 -7.60 -17.15 -11.40
C LYS A 373 -6.25 -16.72 -10.84
N ILE A 374 -6.27 -15.73 -9.94
CA ILE A 374 -5.08 -15.27 -9.22
C ILE A 374 -4.84 -16.27 -8.08
N ASN A 375 -3.73 -16.97 -8.12
CA ASN A 375 -3.26 -17.79 -7.02
C ASN A 375 -2.02 -17.08 -6.44
N ILE A 376 -2.19 -16.44 -5.31
CA ILE A 376 -1.08 -15.93 -4.53
C ILE A 376 -0.80 -16.97 -3.46
N ILE A 377 0.40 -17.49 -3.45
CA ILE A 377 0.87 -18.38 -2.39
C ILE A 377 1.45 -17.44 -1.32
N GLU A 378 0.75 -17.35 -0.20
CA GLU A 378 1.22 -16.64 0.99
C GLU A 378 2.41 -17.34 1.63
#